data_705e67f23bcc9938b7f7f580f3e1cc57
#
_entry.id   705e67f23bcc9938b7f7f580f3e1cc57
#
_cell.length_a   1.000
_cell.length_b   1.000
_cell.length_c   1.000
_cell.angle_alpha   90.00
_cell.angle_beta   90.00
_cell.angle_gamma   90.00
#
_symmetry.space_group_name_H-M   'P 1'
#
loop_
_entity.id
_entity.type
_entity.pdbx_description
1 polymer ?
#
loop_
_entity_poly.entity_id
_entity_poly.type
_entity_poly.pdbx_seq_one_letter_code
_entity_poly.pdbx_strand_id
1 'polypeptide(L)'
;MSIARSCFLGFAFPVLLLLIVGSIAYSKAKEFTITDASLSFETIKRKIARNLSDSPYAQNSSEVPVLMYHFIRDGVSPEDDSLGYNLSVPSAEFGEQMQYLADNGFTTINFEDFLSGRYPDKSIVLTFDDGYFDFKEVAWPILEKHKFTATVYIITDKFNDPNHLNKEDVQYLANRGVEIGSHSNSHANLTALSRHDLRQELLGSRQILEKLTGKTVVNFSYPAGKYNNLVVEMLQRAGYETAVTTESGLGSPEELFQLKRVRIKRGLSSHEFASLVD
;
A
#
# COMPACT_ATOMS: atom_id res chain seq x y z
N MET A 1 -72.70 21.32 28.74
CA MET A 1 -71.71 20.73 29.61
C MET A 1 -71.23 19.45 28.97
N SER A 2 -70.19 19.57 28.14
CA SER A 2 -69.67 18.45 27.34
C SER A 2 -68.16 18.55 27.43
N ILE A 3 -67.52 17.48 27.85
CA ILE A 3 -66.07 17.43 27.98
C ILE A 3 -65.52 16.41 26.98
N ALA A 4 -64.53 16.91 26.29
CA ALA A 4 -63.81 16.33 25.17
C ALA A 4 -63.22 14.97 25.45
N ARG A 5 -63.30 14.10 24.43
CA ARG A 5 -62.37 12.96 24.21
C ARG A 5 -61.44 13.42 23.06
N SER A 6 -60.17 13.49 23.34
CA SER A 6 -59.17 13.75 22.33
C SER A 6 -57.95 12.85 22.50
N CYS A 7 -57.67 12.11 21.46
CA CYS A 7 -56.38 11.70 20.92
C CYS A 7 -55.31 11.11 21.82
N PHE A 8 -55.25 9.80 21.82
CA PHE A 8 -54.01 9.02 22.08
C PHE A 8 -53.78 8.08 20.91
N LEU A 9 -53.32 8.60 19.78
CA LEU A 9 -53.01 7.77 18.59
C LEU A 9 -51.90 8.41 17.72
N GLY A 10 -50.89 9.04 18.33
CA GLY A 10 -49.86 9.75 17.58
C GLY A 10 -48.42 9.36 17.82
N PHE A 11 -48.12 8.52 18.82
CA PHE A 11 -46.70 8.28 19.22
C PHE A 11 -46.19 6.84 19.04
N ALA A 12 -47.03 5.88 18.63
CA ALA A 12 -46.64 4.48 18.53
C ALA A 12 -45.90 4.14 17.21
N PHE A 13 -46.15 4.87 16.12
CA PHE A 13 -45.64 4.54 14.81
C PHE A 13 -44.14 4.85 14.62
N PRO A 14 -43.56 6.01 15.07
CA PRO A 14 -42.14 6.28 14.91
C PRO A 14 -41.23 5.42 15.81
N VAL A 15 -41.70 5.04 16.99
CA VAL A 15 -40.95 4.18 17.91
C VAL A 15 -40.88 2.73 17.39
N LEU A 16 -41.95 2.22 16.79
CA LEU A 16 -41.97 0.89 16.19
C LEU A 16 -41.07 0.81 14.95
N LEU A 17 -41.00 1.87 14.13
CA LEU A 17 -40.14 1.93 12.97
C LEU A 17 -38.65 2.00 13.39
N LEU A 18 -38.31 2.75 14.45
CA LEU A 18 -36.95 2.82 15.01
C LEU A 18 -36.52 1.47 15.62
N LEU A 19 -37.40 0.72 16.25
CA LEU A 19 -37.12 -0.62 16.77
C LEU A 19 -36.94 -1.66 15.67
N ILE A 20 -37.70 -1.55 14.56
CA ILE A 20 -37.53 -2.45 13.41
C ILE A 20 -36.22 -2.13 12.66
N VAL A 21 -35.89 -0.87 12.43
CA VAL A 21 -34.61 -0.46 11.80
C VAL A 21 -33.44 -0.81 12.70
N GLY A 22 -33.56 -0.61 14.01
CA GLY A 22 -32.56 -0.99 15.00
C GLY A 22 -32.35 -2.51 15.07
N SER A 23 -33.41 -3.31 15.01
CA SER A 23 -33.31 -4.79 15.01
C SER A 23 -32.76 -5.33 13.69
N ILE A 24 -33.07 -4.72 12.54
CA ILE A 24 -32.49 -5.09 11.24
C ILE A 24 -30.99 -4.70 11.20
N ALA A 25 -30.63 -3.52 11.70
CA ALA A 25 -29.22 -3.10 11.82
C ALA A 25 -28.46 -3.97 12.82
N TYR A 26 -29.09 -4.33 13.96
CA TYR A 26 -28.51 -5.23 14.95
C TYR A 26 -28.42 -6.68 14.45
N SER A 27 -29.40 -7.17 13.69
CA SER A 27 -29.34 -8.49 13.05
C SER A 27 -28.25 -8.55 11.99
N LYS A 28 -28.14 -7.53 11.11
CA LYS A 28 -27.03 -7.42 10.15
C LYS A 28 -25.67 -7.25 10.85
N ALA A 29 -25.59 -6.48 11.95
CA ALA A 29 -24.38 -6.37 12.74
C ALA A 29 -24.03 -7.68 13.48
N LYS A 30 -25.02 -8.52 13.80
CA LYS A 30 -24.80 -9.82 14.44
C LYS A 30 -24.41 -10.92 13.45
N GLU A 31 -24.81 -10.81 12.18
CA GLU A 31 -24.25 -11.62 11.10
C GLU A 31 -22.82 -11.22 10.72
N PHE A 32 -22.41 -9.97 11.08
CA PHE A 32 -21.02 -9.50 10.95
C PHE A 32 -20.14 -9.87 12.15
N THR A 33 -20.63 -10.65 13.09
CA THR A 33 -19.88 -11.09 14.26
C THR A 33 -19.16 -12.42 13.98
N ILE A 34 -17.81 -12.32 13.90
CA ILE A 34 -16.83 -13.36 14.26
C ILE A 34 -16.50 -14.40 13.18
N THR A 35 -17.13 -14.45 12.02
CA THR A 35 -16.70 -15.34 10.93
C THR A 35 -15.83 -14.69 9.86
N ASP A 36 -15.80 -13.37 9.76
CA ASP A 36 -15.01 -12.68 8.72
C ASP A 36 -13.58 -12.31 9.14
N ALA A 37 -13.22 -12.46 10.40
CA ALA A 37 -11.83 -12.28 10.85
C ALA A 37 -10.91 -13.46 10.46
N SER A 38 -11.46 -14.49 9.85
CA SER A 38 -10.75 -15.58 9.21
C SER A 38 -11.21 -15.77 7.76
N LEU A 39 -11.19 -14.71 6.97
CA LEU A 39 -11.07 -14.90 5.55
C LEU A 39 -9.74 -15.61 5.36
N SER A 40 -9.79 -16.93 5.27
CA SER A 40 -8.61 -17.74 5.05
C SER A 40 -7.95 -17.25 3.77
N PHE A 41 -6.64 -17.35 3.69
CA PHE A 41 -5.87 -17.13 2.46
C PHE A 41 -6.55 -17.72 1.22
N GLU A 42 -7.21 -18.87 1.37
CA GLU A 42 -8.03 -19.52 0.34
C GLU A 42 -9.29 -18.72 -0.05
N THR A 43 -9.88 -17.97 0.85
CA THR A 43 -11.04 -17.14 0.53
C THR A 43 -10.60 -15.86 -0.20
N ILE A 44 -9.44 -15.30 0.18
CA ILE A 44 -8.81 -14.20 -0.56
C ILE A 44 -8.42 -14.68 -1.96
N LYS A 45 -7.74 -15.82 -2.09
CA LYS A 45 -7.44 -16.46 -3.38
C LYS A 45 -8.68 -16.69 -4.23
N ARG A 46 -9.78 -17.20 -3.66
CA ARG A 46 -11.06 -17.41 -4.39
C ARG A 46 -11.70 -16.10 -4.82
N LYS A 47 -11.61 -15.05 -4.00
CA LYS A 47 -12.14 -13.73 -4.33
C LYS A 47 -11.31 -13.08 -5.45
N ILE A 48 -9.98 -13.21 -5.39
CA ILE A 48 -9.06 -12.80 -6.46
C ILE A 48 -9.35 -13.59 -7.74
N ALA A 49 -9.39 -14.93 -7.68
CA ALA A 49 -9.67 -15.78 -8.83
C ALA A 49 -11.03 -15.48 -9.47
N ARG A 50 -12.08 -15.20 -8.66
CA ARG A 50 -13.40 -14.83 -9.16
C ARG A 50 -13.41 -13.44 -9.82
N ASN A 51 -12.67 -12.48 -9.26
CA ASN A 51 -12.51 -11.17 -9.88
C ASN A 51 -11.70 -11.24 -11.18
N LEU A 52 -10.72 -12.16 -11.24
CA LEU A 52 -9.91 -12.42 -12.44
C LEU A 52 -10.76 -12.99 -13.59
N SER A 53 -11.75 -13.88 -13.29
CA SER A 53 -12.61 -14.49 -14.32
C SER A 53 -13.53 -13.49 -15.03
N ASP A 54 -13.91 -12.40 -14.37
CA ASP A 54 -14.90 -11.44 -14.84
C ASP A 54 -14.27 -10.15 -15.43
N SER A 55 -12.93 -10.03 -15.40
CA SER A 55 -12.20 -8.87 -15.92
C SER A 55 -11.96 -8.99 -17.43
N PRO A 56 -12.14 -7.93 -18.24
CA PRO A 56 -11.69 -7.90 -19.62
C PRO A 56 -10.16 -7.99 -19.74
N TYR A 57 -9.43 -7.77 -18.65
CA TYR A 57 -7.99 -8.00 -18.50
C TYR A 57 -7.69 -9.38 -17.88
N ALA A 58 -8.75 -10.21 -17.69
CA ALA A 58 -8.62 -11.54 -17.13
C ALA A 58 -7.79 -12.40 -18.05
N GLN A 59 -6.57 -12.55 -17.73
CA GLN A 59 -5.65 -13.62 -18.14
C GLN A 59 -4.18 -13.27 -17.81
N ASN A 60 -3.90 -12.06 -17.35
CA ASN A 60 -2.57 -11.76 -16.87
C ASN A 60 -2.43 -12.11 -15.38
N SER A 61 -2.41 -13.40 -15.09
CA SER A 61 -1.78 -13.95 -13.88
C SER A 61 -0.26 -13.80 -13.95
N SER A 62 0.22 -12.94 -14.84
CA SER A 62 1.60 -12.69 -15.07
C SER A 62 2.21 -11.96 -13.89
N GLU A 63 3.39 -12.34 -13.57
CA GLU A 63 4.27 -11.62 -12.68
C GLU A 63 4.42 -10.18 -13.19
N VAL A 64 4.40 -9.21 -12.28
CA VAL A 64 4.51 -7.78 -12.58
C VAL A 64 5.83 -7.26 -12.02
N PRO A 65 6.64 -6.50 -12.79
CA PRO A 65 7.80 -5.84 -12.25
C PRO A 65 7.39 -4.87 -11.12
N VAL A 66 7.91 -5.08 -9.93
CA VAL A 66 7.75 -4.18 -8.77
C VAL A 66 9.10 -3.51 -8.52
N LEU A 67 9.27 -2.28 -8.96
CA LEU A 67 10.54 -1.56 -8.83
C LEU A 67 10.74 -1.04 -7.42
N MET A 68 11.94 -1.20 -6.89
CA MET A 68 12.31 -0.76 -5.55
C MET A 68 13.32 0.39 -5.64
N TYR A 69 12.87 1.56 -5.26
CA TYR A 69 13.66 2.78 -5.05
C TYR A 69 13.75 3.13 -3.57
N HIS A 70 14.67 4.03 -3.22
CA HIS A 70 14.75 4.68 -1.91
C HIS A 70 14.90 6.18 -2.13
N PHE A 71 16.12 6.67 -2.36
CA PHE A 71 16.36 8.09 -2.64
C PHE A 71 16.36 8.41 -4.14
N ILE A 72 15.78 9.54 -4.50
CA ILE A 72 15.94 10.19 -5.81
C ILE A 72 16.64 11.51 -5.58
N ARG A 73 17.97 11.49 -5.57
CA ARG A 73 18.79 12.66 -5.20
C ARG A 73 20.13 12.69 -5.89
N ASP A 74 20.66 13.89 -6.07
CA ASP A 74 21.95 14.19 -6.65
C ASP A 74 23.01 14.50 -5.56
N GLY A 75 24.28 14.60 -5.96
CA GLY A 75 25.36 15.13 -5.13
C GLY A 75 25.80 14.25 -3.94
N VAL A 76 25.41 13.00 -3.88
CA VAL A 76 25.83 12.06 -2.83
C VAL A 76 27.15 11.41 -3.24
N SER A 77 28.15 11.46 -2.34
CA SER A 77 29.43 10.76 -2.54
C SER A 77 29.47 9.47 -1.71
N PRO A 78 30.14 8.41 -2.20
CA PRO A 78 30.29 7.16 -1.45
C PRO A 78 31.21 7.33 -0.23
N GLU A 79 32.04 8.36 -0.20
CA GLU A 79 32.95 8.70 0.91
C GLU A 79 32.19 9.28 2.10
N ASP A 80 31.13 10.07 1.82
CA ASP A 80 30.35 10.76 2.86
C ASP A 80 29.19 9.89 3.36
N ASP A 81 28.51 9.17 2.45
CA ASP A 81 27.35 8.33 2.76
C ASP A 81 27.34 7.11 1.84
N SER A 82 28.15 6.12 2.14
CA SER A 82 28.29 4.89 1.34
C SER A 82 26.95 4.11 1.19
N LEU A 83 26.15 4.04 2.24
CA LEU A 83 24.85 3.35 2.19
C LEU A 83 23.86 4.15 1.35
N GLY A 84 23.69 5.41 1.64
CA GLY A 84 22.77 6.28 0.91
C GLY A 84 23.19 6.46 -0.55
N TYR A 85 24.50 6.45 -0.86
CA TYR A 85 24.99 6.44 -2.23
C TYR A 85 24.45 5.25 -3.03
N ASN A 86 24.52 4.04 -2.44
CA ASN A 86 24.05 2.81 -3.09
C ASN A 86 22.52 2.72 -3.19
N LEU A 87 21.81 3.48 -2.38
CA LEU A 87 20.33 3.56 -2.37
C LEU A 87 19.81 4.75 -3.18
N SER A 88 20.69 5.62 -3.69
CA SER A 88 20.29 6.81 -4.44
C SER A 88 20.33 6.57 -5.94
N VAL A 89 19.27 7.01 -6.62
CA VAL A 89 19.24 7.17 -8.07
C VAL A 89 19.26 8.67 -8.36
N PRO A 90 20.21 9.17 -9.22
CA PRO A 90 20.21 10.57 -9.63
C PRO A 90 18.91 11.00 -10.30
N SER A 91 18.52 12.25 -10.10
CA SER A 91 17.26 12.79 -10.63
C SER A 91 17.15 12.67 -12.16
N ALA A 92 18.26 12.90 -12.87
CA ALA A 92 18.31 12.75 -14.33
C ALA A 92 18.09 11.29 -14.76
N GLU A 93 18.79 10.33 -14.12
CA GLU A 93 18.61 8.89 -14.41
C GLU A 93 17.17 8.45 -14.15
N PHE A 94 16.59 8.89 -13.02
CA PHE A 94 15.20 8.59 -12.73
C PHE A 94 14.24 9.17 -13.78
N GLY A 95 14.50 10.40 -14.24
CA GLY A 95 13.74 11.02 -15.32
C GLY A 95 13.82 10.23 -16.64
N GLU A 96 15.00 9.74 -17.00
CA GLU A 96 15.21 8.89 -18.19
C GLU A 96 14.49 7.55 -18.05
N GLN A 97 14.51 6.93 -16.87
CA GLN A 97 13.78 5.68 -16.59
C GLN A 97 12.26 5.88 -16.73
N MET A 98 11.69 6.94 -16.18
CA MET A 98 10.26 7.26 -16.31
C MET A 98 9.89 7.60 -17.77
N GLN A 99 10.76 8.31 -18.48
CA GLN A 99 10.55 8.56 -19.91
C GLN A 99 10.55 7.26 -20.71
N TYR A 100 11.50 6.34 -20.44
CA TYR A 100 11.52 5.01 -21.06
C TYR A 100 10.20 4.26 -20.86
N LEU A 101 9.70 4.20 -19.61
CA LEU A 101 8.42 3.54 -19.32
C LEU A 101 7.26 4.14 -20.11
N ALA A 102 7.20 5.47 -20.18
CA ALA A 102 6.16 6.18 -20.93
C ALA A 102 6.25 5.91 -22.44
N ASP A 103 7.45 6.00 -23.04
CA ASP A 103 7.66 5.82 -24.46
C ASP A 103 7.39 4.36 -24.93
N ASN A 104 7.55 3.40 -24.01
CA ASN A 104 7.30 1.98 -24.29
C ASN A 104 5.90 1.51 -23.86
N GLY A 105 5.02 2.42 -23.44
CA GLY A 105 3.61 2.14 -23.18
C GLY A 105 3.36 1.39 -21.87
N PHE A 106 4.25 1.51 -20.89
CA PHE A 106 4.00 0.98 -19.55
C PHE A 106 2.92 1.78 -18.83
N THR A 107 2.12 1.08 -18.06
CA THR A 107 1.13 1.67 -17.15
C THR A 107 1.56 1.40 -15.72
N THR A 108 1.72 2.44 -14.92
CA THR A 108 1.96 2.24 -13.49
C THR A 108 0.67 1.90 -12.78
N ILE A 109 0.72 0.90 -11.91
CA ILE A 109 -0.41 0.44 -11.10
C ILE A 109 -0.03 0.48 -9.61
N ASN A 110 -1.03 0.55 -8.75
CA ASN A 110 -0.88 0.41 -7.30
C ASN A 110 -1.19 -1.03 -6.86
N PHE A 111 -1.06 -1.34 -5.57
CA PHE A 111 -1.33 -2.69 -5.08
C PHE A 111 -2.84 -3.01 -5.02
N GLU A 112 -3.72 -2.03 -4.97
CA GLU A 112 -5.16 -2.25 -5.09
C GLU A 112 -5.50 -2.76 -6.51
N ASP A 113 -4.92 -2.15 -7.55
CA ASP A 113 -5.06 -2.60 -8.93
C ASP A 113 -4.43 -3.99 -9.11
N PHE A 114 -3.22 -4.21 -8.58
CA PHE A 114 -2.54 -5.51 -8.61
C PHE A 114 -3.40 -6.63 -7.99
N LEU A 115 -3.98 -6.38 -6.81
CA LEU A 115 -4.88 -7.32 -6.12
C LEU A 115 -6.18 -7.57 -6.88
N SER A 116 -6.66 -6.58 -7.62
CA SER A 116 -7.88 -6.73 -8.42
C SER A 116 -7.69 -7.61 -9.66
N GLY A 117 -6.44 -7.80 -10.12
CA GLY A 117 -6.12 -8.43 -11.39
C GLY A 117 -6.58 -7.63 -12.61
N ARG A 118 -6.94 -6.36 -12.45
CA ARG A 118 -7.47 -5.50 -13.52
C ARG A 118 -6.44 -4.47 -13.96
N TYR A 119 -5.47 -4.91 -14.69
CA TYR A 119 -4.41 -4.05 -15.19
C TYR A 119 -3.96 -4.45 -16.59
N PRO A 120 -3.43 -3.52 -17.39
CA PRO A 120 -2.89 -3.77 -18.74
C PRO A 120 -1.70 -4.75 -18.75
N ASP A 121 -1.40 -5.33 -19.90
CA ASP A 121 -0.28 -6.27 -20.07
C ASP A 121 1.07 -5.67 -19.68
N LYS A 122 1.34 -4.43 -20.07
CA LYS A 122 2.55 -3.68 -19.71
C LYS A 122 2.34 -2.89 -18.43
N SER A 123 2.05 -3.59 -17.30
CA SER A 123 1.90 -2.98 -15.99
C SER A 123 3.17 -3.09 -15.17
N ILE A 124 3.41 -2.07 -14.35
CA ILE A 124 4.56 -1.96 -13.47
C ILE A 124 4.17 -1.27 -12.16
N VAL A 125 4.70 -1.72 -11.03
CA VAL A 125 4.53 -1.05 -9.74
C VAL A 125 5.80 -0.30 -9.40
N LEU A 126 5.69 0.98 -9.09
CA LEU A 126 6.80 1.80 -8.60
C LEU A 126 6.72 1.91 -7.09
N THR A 127 7.75 1.46 -6.37
CA THR A 127 7.78 1.52 -4.90
C THR A 127 8.98 2.30 -4.39
N PHE A 128 8.76 3.08 -3.32
CA PHE A 128 9.77 3.89 -2.67
C PHE A 128 9.76 3.59 -1.17
N ASP A 129 10.87 3.07 -0.66
CA ASP A 129 11.00 2.71 0.75
C ASP A 129 11.39 3.93 1.60
N ASP A 130 11.21 3.81 2.92
CA ASP A 130 11.59 4.71 3.99
C ASP A 130 10.80 6.03 4.08
N GLY A 131 10.17 6.50 3.01
CA GLY A 131 9.41 7.75 3.02
C GLY A 131 10.31 8.99 3.09
N TYR A 132 11.41 9.01 2.36
CA TYR A 132 12.33 10.16 2.30
C TYR A 132 11.68 11.39 1.66
N PHE A 133 12.12 12.58 2.11
CA PHE A 133 11.56 13.86 1.67
C PHE A 133 11.77 14.15 0.18
N ASP A 134 12.85 13.65 -0.41
CA ASP A 134 13.16 13.79 -1.83
C ASP A 134 12.14 13.11 -2.75
N PHE A 135 11.38 12.13 -2.26
CA PHE A 135 10.25 11.61 -3.02
C PHE A 135 9.29 12.72 -3.43
N LYS A 136 8.89 13.57 -2.50
CA LYS A 136 7.94 14.67 -2.78
C LYS A 136 8.55 15.75 -3.65
N GLU A 137 9.80 16.12 -3.37
CA GLU A 137 10.44 17.28 -4.01
C GLU A 137 11.03 16.96 -5.39
N VAL A 138 11.44 15.71 -5.61
CA VAL A 138 12.16 15.31 -6.84
C VAL A 138 11.40 14.23 -7.61
N ALA A 139 11.08 13.10 -6.98
CA ALA A 139 10.46 11.98 -7.68
C ALA A 139 9.02 12.29 -8.12
N TRP A 140 8.20 12.83 -7.23
CA TRP A 140 6.78 13.07 -7.51
C TRP A 140 6.53 14.01 -8.69
N PRO A 141 7.19 15.17 -8.85
CA PRO A 141 7.03 16.01 -10.04
C PRO A 141 7.34 15.30 -11.36
N ILE A 142 8.31 14.39 -11.36
CA ILE A 142 8.67 13.58 -12.54
C ILE A 142 7.55 12.57 -12.81
N LEU A 143 7.05 11.87 -11.80
CA LEU A 143 5.95 10.92 -11.93
C LEU A 143 4.66 11.60 -12.41
N GLU A 144 4.31 12.75 -11.81
CA GLU A 144 3.10 13.51 -12.14
C GLU A 144 3.11 13.97 -13.61
N LYS A 145 4.27 14.40 -14.13
CA LYS A 145 4.45 14.75 -15.56
C LYS A 145 4.04 13.63 -16.49
N HIS A 146 4.35 12.37 -16.14
CA HIS A 146 4.01 11.19 -16.92
C HIS A 146 2.65 10.58 -16.55
N LYS A 147 1.92 11.15 -15.57
CA LYS A 147 0.68 10.63 -14.99
C LYS A 147 0.88 9.23 -14.39
N PHE A 148 2.04 8.99 -13.84
CA PHE A 148 2.39 7.76 -13.16
C PHE A 148 1.98 7.82 -11.70
N THR A 149 1.46 6.71 -11.18
CA THR A 149 1.27 6.49 -9.74
C THR A 149 2.46 5.75 -9.14
N ALA A 150 2.57 5.80 -7.81
CA ALA A 150 3.58 5.07 -7.06
C ALA A 150 3.06 4.71 -5.68
N THR A 151 3.73 3.78 -5.03
CA THR A 151 3.54 3.44 -3.62
C THR A 151 4.74 3.93 -2.81
N VAL A 152 4.49 4.67 -1.73
CA VAL A 152 5.53 5.12 -0.79
C VAL A 152 5.32 4.46 0.55
N TYR A 153 6.35 3.75 1.04
CA TYR A 153 6.33 3.07 2.32
C TYR A 153 6.85 3.99 3.43
N ILE A 154 6.01 4.27 4.40
CA ILE A 154 6.25 5.28 5.44
C ILE A 154 6.66 4.61 6.76
N ILE A 155 7.77 5.09 7.33
CA ILE A 155 8.17 4.82 8.71
C ILE A 155 7.49 5.86 9.60
N THR A 156 6.48 5.45 10.39
CA THR A 156 5.62 6.43 11.07
C THR A 156 6.29 7.20 12.21
N ASP A 157 7.36 6.70 12.81
CA ASP A 157 8.15 7.43 13.81
C ASP A 157 9.02 8.54 13.20
N LYS A 158 9.15 8.56 11.87
CA LYS A 158 9.98 9.52 11.14
C LYS A 158 9.28 10.83 10.74
N PHE A 159 8.02 11.01 11.08
CA PHE A 159 7.28 12.23 10.73
C PHE A 159 7.89 13.55 11.22
N ASN A 160 8.74 13.52 12.22
CA ASN A 160 9.45 14.70 12.74
C ASN A 160 10.92 14.77 12.30
N ASP A 161 11.40 13.83 11.49
CA ASP A 161 12.73 13.84 10.93
C ASP A 161 12.74 14.69 9.64
N PRO A 162 13.57 15.72 9.53
CA PRO A 162 13.55 16.65 8.39
C PRO A 162 13.96 16.01 7.06
N ASN A 163 14.53 14.80 7.09
CA ASN A 163 14.89 14.05 5.88
C ASN A 163 13.75 13.15 5.38
N HIS A 164 12.64 13.09 6.13
CA HIS A 164 11.50 12.24 5.79
C HIS A 164 10.24 13.09 5.55
N LEU A 165 9.28 12.49 4.86
CA LEU A 165 7.96 13.07 4.66
C LEU A 165 7.26 13.28 6.01
N ASN A 166 6.82 14.48 6.27
CA ASN A 166 6.00 14.79 7.43
C ASN A 166 4.52 14.38 7.19
N LYS A 167 3.66 14.57 8.18
CA LYS A 167 2.24 14.19 8.08
C LYS A 167 1.51 14.92 6.97
N GLU A 168 1.78 16.21 6.82
CA GLU A 168 1.18 17.08 5.81
C GLU A 168 1.60 16.65 4.40
N ASP A 169 2.86 16.25 4.22
CA ASP A 169 3.39 15.72 2.95
C ASP A 169 2.73 14.39 2.57
N VAL A 170 2.62 13.46 3.51
CA VAL A 170 1.95 12.17 3.30
C VAL A 170 0.48 12.38 2.91
N GLN A 171 -0.23 13.29 3.59
CA GLN A 171 -1.62 13.60 3.28
C GLN A 171 -1.75 14.28 1.90
N TYR A 172 -0.83 15.19 1.57
CA TYR A 172 -0.76 15.85 0.27
C TYR A 172 -0.59 14.84 -0.87
N LEU A 173 0.35 13.89 -0.73
CA LEU A 173 0.63 12.86 -1.72
C LEU A 173 -0.54 11.87 -1.86
N ALA A 174 -1.11 11.41 -0.75
CA ALA A 174 -2.27 10.53 -0.73
C ALA A 174 -3.48 11.13 -1.47
N ASN A 175 -3.72 12.45 -1.30
CA ASN A 175 -4.79 13.16 -1.99
C ASN A 175 -4.55 13.32 -3.51
N ARG A 176 -3.33 13.09 -3.98
CA ARG A 176 -2.95 13.13 -5.40
C ARG A 176 -2.82 11.76 -6.06
N GLY A 177 -3.22 10.70 -5.36
CA GLY A 177 -3.25 9.36 -5.93
C GLY A 177 -1.98 8.54 -5.69
N VAL A 178 -1.01 9.06 -4.93
CA VAL A 178 0.09 8.23 -4.42
C VAL A 178 -0.49 7.25 -3.39
N GLU A 179 -0.17 5.98 -3.56
CA GLU A 179 -0.54 4.96 -2.58
C GLU A 179 0.42 5.02 -1.39
N ILE A 180 -0.15 5.04 -0.18
CA ILE A 180 0.63 5.05 1.05
C ILE A 180 0.65 3.64 1.64
N GLY A 181 1.84 3.04 1.67
CA GLY A 181 2.11 1.78 2.33
C GLY A 181 2.80 1.98 3.68
N SER A 182 2.86 0.93 4.49
CA SER A 182 3.55 0.96 5.78
C SER A 182 4.96 0.36 5.67
N HIS A 183 5.93 1.02 6.31
CA HIS A 183 7.28 0.49 6.53
C HIS A 183 7.58 0.30 8.02
N SER A 184 6.58 -0.20 8.76
CA SER A 184 6.54 -0.31 10.22
C SER A 184 6.49 1.05 10.95
N ASN A 185 6.50 1.00 12.26
CA ASN A 185 6.54 2.21 13.07
C ASN A 185 7.96 2.78 13.15
N SER A 186 8.96 1.95 13.49
CA SER A 186 10.32 2.39 13.82
C SER A 186 11.41 1.85 12.88
N HIS A 187 11.05 1.10 11.82
CA HIS A 187 11.99 0.36 10.96
C HIS A 187 12.81 -0.70 11.71
N ALA A 188 12.23 -1.30 12.75
CA ALA A 188 12.89 -2.33 13.55
C ALA A 188 13.08 -3.65 12.77
N ASN A 189 14.05 -4.46 13.20
CA ASN A 189 14.14 -5.85 12.76
C ASN A 189 12.99 -6.66 13.34
N LEU A 190 11.92 -6.83 12.57
CA LEU A 190 10.67 -7.47 12.99
C LEU A 190 10.85 -8.91 13.47
N THR A 191 11.86 -9.64 12.93
CA THR A 191 12.09 -11.04 13.31
C THR A 191 12.63 -11.23 14.72
N ALA A 192 13.10 -10.16 15.34
CA ALA A 192 13.66 -10.16 16.70
C ALA A 192 12.67 -9.66 17.77
N LEU A 193 11.46 -9.24 17.36
CA LEU A 193 10.50 -8.61 18.26
C LEU A 193 9.57 -9.64 18.92
N SER A 194 9.07 -9.28 20.12
CA SER A 194 7.97 -9.99 20.75
C SER A 194 6.66 -9.82 19.99
N ARG A 195 5.66 -10.70 20.20
CA ARG A 195 4.31 -10.53 19.60
C ARG A 195 3.67 -9.18 19.97
N HIS A 196 3.94 -8.68 21.17
CA HIS A 196 3.42 -7.39 21.63
C HIS A 196 4.03 -6.25 20.80
N ASP A 197 5.35 -6.23 20.65
CA ASP A 197 6.06 -5.17 19.93
C ASP A 197 5.77 -5.26 18.42
N LEU A 198 5.68 -6.47 17.86
CA LEU A 198 5.22 -6.67 16.48
C LEU A 198 3.85 -6.05 16.23
N ARG A 199 2.92 -6.15 17.19
CA ARG A 199 1.61 -5.52 17.05
C ARG A 199 1.72 -3.99 16.95
N GLN A 200 2.61 -3.38 17.70
CA GLN A 200 2.83 -1.92 17.64
C GLN A 200 3.46 -1.53 16.31
N GLU A 201 4.45 -2.27 15.86
CA GLU A 201 5.12 -2.02 14.58
C GLU A 201 4.17 -2.15 13.38
N LEU A 202 3.31 -3.15 13.37
CA LEU A 202 2.48 -3.50 12.23
C LEU A 202 1.10 -2.82 12.28
N LEU A 203 0.30 -3.10 13.32
CA LEU A 203 -1.04 -2.54 13.46
C LEU A 203 -0.99 -1.06 13.84
N GLY A 204 -0.04 -0.66 14.69
CA GLY A 204 0.13 0.72 15.11
C GLY A 204 0.44 1.64 13.92
N SER A 205 1.42 1.28 13.09
CA SER A 205 1.77 2.06 11.89
C SER A 205 0.61 2.15 10.90
N ARG A 206 -0.08 1.03 10.65
CA ARG A 206 -1.27 1.01 9.80
C ARG A 206 -2.35 1.99 10.27
N GLN A 207 -2.72 1.93 11.54
CA GLN A 207 -3.76 2.79 12.12
C GLN A 207 -3.39 4.28 12.06
N ILE A 208 -2.10 4.61 12.25
CA ILE A 208 -1.61 5.99 12.12
C ILE A 208 -1.80 6.48 10.69
N LEU A 209 -1.39 5.69 9.69
CA LEU A 209 -1.47 6.05 8.29
C LEU A 209 -2.92 6.12 7.78
N GLU A 210 -3.77 5.17 8.15
CA GLU A 210 -5.20 5.17 7.82
C GLU A 210 -5.92 6.39 8.41
N LYS A 211 -5.64 6.71 9.68
CA LYS A 211 -6.20 7.92 10.32
C LYS A 211 -5.73 9.20 9.64
N LEU A 212 -4.47 9.24 9.19
CA LEU A 212 -3.88 10.41 8.54
C LEU A 212 -4.45 10.64 7.15
N THR A 213 -4.56 9.58 6.36
CA THR A 213 -4.93 9.66 4.94
C THR A 213 -6.43 9.51 4.68
N GLY A 214 -7.17 8.93 5.62
CA GLY A 214 -8.56 8.52 5.42
C GLY A 214 -8.74 7.36 4.45
N LYS A 215 -7.65 6.70 4.05
CA LYS A 215 -7.64 5.56 3.11
C LYS A 215 -7.18 4.29 3.81
N THR A 216 -7.63 3.14 3.32
CA THR A 216 -7.15 1.84 3.80
C THR A 216 -5.69 1.63 3.38
N VAL A 217 -4.86 1.14 4.29
CA VAL A 217 -3.46 0.78 4.03
C VAL A 217 -3.37 -0.74 3.92
N VAL A 218 -3.23 -1.23 2.69
CA VAL A 218 -3.29 -2.67 2.38
C VAL A 218 -1.93 -3.31 2.16
N ASN A 219 -0.89 -2.52 1.94
CA ASN A 219 0.43 -3.03 1.60
C ASN A 219 1.51 -2.62 2.61
N PHE A 220 2.53 -3.48 2.73
CA PHE A 220 3.63 -3.36 3.68
C PHE A 220 4.98 -3.63 3.00
N SER A 221 6.03 -2.90 3.38
CA SER A 221 7.41 -3.25 3.03
C SER A 221 8.16 -3.72 4.28
N TYR A 222 8.79 -4.90 4.20
CA TYR A 222 9.57 -5.43 5.32
C TYR A 222 10.85 -4.62 5.54
N PRO A 223 11.09 -4.02 6.72
CA PRO A 223 12.33 -3.36 7.05
C PRO A 223 13.56 -4.23 6.75
N ALA A 224 14.44 -3.74 5.89
CA ALA A 224 15.61 -4.47 5.37
C ALA A 224 15.27 -5.85 4.74
N GLY A 225 14.04 -6.06 4.31
CA GLY A 225 13.56 -7.32 3.75
C GLY A 225 13.44 -8.47 4.76
N LYS A 226 13.52 -8.20 6.07
CA LYS A 226 13.55 -9.25 7.11
C LYS A 226 12.15 -9.63 7.57
N TYR A 227 11.80 -10.89 7.36
CA TYR A 227 10.52 -11.47 7.81
C TYR A 227 10.68 -12.94 8.22
N ASN A 228 9.67 -13.48 8.87
CA ASN A 228 9.50 -14.89 9.18
C ASN A 228 7.99 -15.21 9.25
N ASN A 229 7.64 -16.47 9.44
CA ASN A 229 6.24 -16.90 9.47
C ASN A 229 5.40 -16.17 10.51
N LEU A 230 5.98 -15.82 11.66
CA LEU A 230 5.29 -15.07 12.71
C LEU A 230 4.96 -13.65 12.23
N VAL A 231 5.91 -12.98 11.58
CA VAL A 231 5.70 -11.62 11.04
C VAL A 231 4.61 -11.64 9.96
N VAL A 232 4.63 -12.61 9.05
CA VAL A 232 3.60 -12.79 8.02
C VAL A 232 2.22 -13.01 8.65
N GLU A 233 2.11 -13.93 9.63
CA GLU A 233 0.87 -14.17 10.38
C GLU A 233 0.33 -12.88 11.02
N MET A 234 1.22 -12.11 11.63
CA MET A 234 0.84 -10.87 12.32
C MET A 234 0.42 -9.76 11.34
N LEU A 235 1.04 -9.66 10.15
CA LEU A 235 0.62 -8.75 9.07
C LEU A 235 -0.80 -9.08 8.60
N GLN A 236 -1.08 -10.35 8.33
CA GLN A 236 -2.41 -10.79 7.93
C GLN A 236 -3.46 -10.45 8.99
N ARG A 237 -3.15 -10.68 10.27
CA ARG A 237 -4.03 -10.31 11.40
C ARG A 237 -4.18 -8.80 11.57
N ALA A 238 -3.17 -8.02 11.20
CA ALA A 238 -3.25 -6.57 11.20
C ALA A 238 -4.09 -6.02 10.04
N GLY A 239 -4.46 -6.89 9.07
CA GLY A 239 -5.32 -6.57 7.93
C GLY A 239 -4.58 -6.05 6.70
N TYR A 240 -3.26 -6.25 6.60
CA TYR A 240 -2.56 -6.07 5.33
C TYR A 240 -2.95 -7.17 4.35
N GLU A 241 -2.92 -6.86 3.08
CA GLU A 241 -3.28 -7.78 1.98
C GLU A 241 -2.06 -8.19 1.16
N THR A 242 -1.01 -7.35 1.15
CA THR A 242 0.27 -7.64 0.48
C THR A 242 1.46 -7.20 1.31
N ALA A 243 2.62 -7.83 1.04
CA ALA A 243 3.89 -7.34 1.55
C ALA A 243 5.01 -7.59 0.54
N VAL A 244 5.90 -6.60 0.41
CA VAL A 244 7.06 -6.63 -0.49
C VAL A 244 8.35 -6.92 0.28
N THR A 245 9.25 -7.67 -0.37
CA THR A 245 10.56 -8.05 0.17
C THR A 245 11.69 -7.27 -0.54
N THR A 246 12.93 -7.57 -0.17
CA THR A 246 14.12 -7.14 -0.91
C THR A 246 14.69 -8.25 -1.81
N GLU A 247 14.00 -9.37 -1.92
CA GLU A 247 14.36 -10.48 -2.81
C GLU A 247 14.19 -10.04 -4.26
N SER A 248 15.17 -10.40 -5.10
CA SER A 248 15.16 -10.03 -6.52
C SER A 248 14.22 -10.93 -7.31
N GLY A 249 13.40 -10.33 -8.16
CA GLY A 249 12.46 -11.02 -9.05
C GLY A 249 11.24 -10.18 -9.34
N LEU A 250 10.28 -10.80 -10.03
CA LEU A 250 8.99 -10.19 -10.34
C LEU A 250 7.99 -10.45 -9.21
N GLY A 251 7.04 -9.56 -9.04
CA GLY A 251 5.94 -9.74 -8.07
C GLY A 251 4.91 -10.72 -8.61
N SER A 252 4.67 -11.80 -7.87
CA SER A 252 3.71 -12.85 -8.25
C SER A 252 2.42 -12.73 -7.43
N PRO A 253 1.22 -12.78 -8.07
CA PRO A 253 -0.05 -12.85 -7.35
C PRO A 253 -0.20 -14.09 -6.46
N GLU A 254 0.67 -15.09 -6.62
CA GLU A 254 0.68 -16.29 -5.78
C GLU A 254 1.43 -16.09 -4.45
N GLU A 255 2.30 -15.05 -4.37
CA GLU A 255 3.20 -14.80 -3.23
C GLU A 255 2.90 -13.45 -2.55
N LEU A 256 1.62 -13.12 -2.30
CA LEU A 256 1.16 -11.80 -1.86
C LEU A 256 1.88 -11.21 -0.64
N PHE A 257 2.39 -12.03 0.26
CA PHE A 257 3.14 -11.58 1.44
C PHE A 257 4.66 -11.74 1.30
N GLN A 258 5.13 -12.08 0.09
CA GLN A 258 6.55 -12.29 -0.22
C GLN A 258 6.85 -11.77 -1.63
N LEU A 259 6.20 -10.68 -2.03
CA LEU A 259 6.37 -10.10 -3.36
C LEU A 259 7.82 -9.69 -3.57
N LYS A 260 8.45 -10.26 -4.58
CA LYS A 260 9.80 -9.92 -5.00
C LYS A 260 9.82 -8.58 -5.70
N ARG A 261 10.96 -7.91 -5.68
CA ARG A 261 11.13 -6.61 -6.30
C ARG A 261 12.41 -6.53 -7.14
N VAL A 262 12.36 -5.70 -8.15
CA VAL A 262 13.50 -5.32 -8.95
C VAL A 262 14.16 -4.10 -8.31
N ARG A 263 15.32 -4.28 -7.68
CA ARG A 263 16.08 -3.18 -7.08
C ARG A 263 16.71 -2.32 -8.18
N ILE A 264 16.34 -1.06 -8.23
CA ILE A 264 16.96 -0.10 -9.14
C ILE A 264 18.18 0.53 -8.45
N LYS A 265 19.30 0.43 -9.13
CA LYS A 265 20.58 0.99 -8.70
C LYS A 265 20.91 2.22 -9.54
N ARG A 266 21.74 3.08 -9.02
CA ARG A 266 22.34 4.19 -9.80
C ARG A 266 23.25 3.65 -10.91
N GLY A 267 23.40 4.45 -11.98
CA GLY A 267 24.31 4.15 -13.07
C GLY A 267 23.85 3.06 -14.02
N LEU A 268 22.56 2.69 -13.99
CA LEU A 268 21.97 1.80 -14.99
C LEU A 268 21.87 2.55 -16.32
N SER A 269 22.45 1.98 -17.37
CA SER A 269 22.16 2.42 -18.74
C SER A 269 20.69 2.17 -19.09
N SER A 270 20.16 2.88 -20.07
CA SER A 270 18.79 2.69 -20.58
C SER A 270 18.53 1.24 -21.04
N HIS A 271 19.58 0.57 -21.60
CA HIS A 271 19.46 -0.83 -22.00
C HIS A 271 19.39 -1.79 -20.80
N GLU A 272 20.18 -1.57 -19.77
CA GLU A 272 20.12 -2.37 -18.55
C GLU A 272 18.78 -2.18 -17.84
N PHE A 273 18.27 -0.95 -17.76
CA PHE A 273 16.95 -0.67 -17.19
C PHE A 273 15.85 -1.39 -17.99
N ALA A 274 15.88 -1.29 -19.33
CA ALA A 274 14.96 -2.01 -20.21
C ALA A 274 14.92 -3.52 -19.90
N SER A 275 16.10 -4.13 -19.77
CA SER A 275 16.22 -5.58 -19.49
C SER A 275 15.65 -6.00 -18.11
N LEU A 276 15.42 -5.05 -17.22
CA LEU A 276 14.84 -5.30 -15.89
C LEU A 276 13.30 -5.23 -15.89
N VAL A 277 12.71 -4.57 -16.88
CA VAL A 277 11.27 -4.26 -16.88
C VAL A 277 10.49 -4.91 -18.05
N ASP A 278 11.19 -5.26 -19.15
CA ASP A 278 10.64 -5.99 -20.30
C ASP A 278 10.60 -7.50 -20.06
#